data_d2d204d77dc1c9760c6682f65e021e6d
#
_entry.id   d2d204d77dc1c9760c6682f65e021e6d
#
_cell.length_a   1.000
_cell.length_b   1.000
_cell.length_c   1.000
_cell.angle_alpha   90.00
_cell.angle_beta   90.00
_cell.angle_gamma   90.00
#
_symmetry.space_group_name_H-M   'P 1'
#
loop_
_entity.id
_entity.type
_entity.pdbx_description
1 polymer ?
#
loop_
_entity_poly.entity_id
_entity_poly.type
_entity_poly.pdbx_seq_one_letter_code
_entity_poly.pdbx_strand_id
1 'polypeptide(L)'
;VQNHHVAEIKGGTFNTTGSAQYVVDNEGHNGAANDLGQMTISGGTLNGKIYVVGAGASLAVTGGTFSDPSALLYLSGNANVKIRLNGDATCNGFKTQSGQSVELDLNNHVLTLAKPTVGSAGTETNSCQLLKGSTVTMKNGTLASDNDKIMIQNYCNLTLDAMTVRGLNALYVLSNNCGNILINN
;
A
#
# COMPACT_ATOMS: atom_id res chain seq x y z
N VAL A 1 -17.90 4.95 1.58
CA VAL A 1 -18.16 5.64 0.30
C VAL A 1 -18.28 4.58 -0.77
N GLN A 2 -19.45 4.50 -1.40
CA GLN A 2 -19.66 3.69 -2.60
C GLN A 2 -19.63 4.60 -3.82
N ASN A 3 -18.91 4.20 -4.86
CA ASN A 3 -18.76 4.98 -6.09
C ASN A 3 -18.88 4.09 -7.33
N HIS A 4 -19.76 4.47 -8.26
CA HIS A 4 -19.94 3.80 -9.56
C HIS A 4 -19.61 4.72 -10.74
N HIS A 5 -19.24 5.96 -10.50
CA HIS A 5 -18.96 6.91 -11.57
C HIS A 5 -17.62 7.63 -11.33
N VAL A 6 -17.62 8.90 -11.04
CA VAL A 6 -16.42 9.70 -10.74
C VAL A 6 -16.54 10.28 -9.34
N ALA A 7 -15.54 10.06 -8.50
CA ALA A 7 -15.48 10.60 -7.14
C ALA A 7 -14.09 11.10 -6.78
N GLU A 8 -14.03 12.11 -5.94
CA GLU A 8 -12.79 12.60 -5.36
C GLU A 8 -12.97 12.78 -3.84
N ILE A 9 -12.04 12.22 -3.06
CA ILE A 9 -11.94 12.42 -1.61
C ILE A 9 -10.72 13.28 -1.33
N LYS A 10 -10.95 14.52 -0.86
CA LYS A 10 -9.90 15.51 -0.53
C LYS A 10 -9.60 15.60 0.96
N GLY A 11 -10.52 15.15 1.80
CA GLY A 11 -10.41 15.25 3.25
C GLY A 11 -11.57 14.59 3.97
N GLY A 12 -11.64 14.80 5.28
CA GLY A 12 -12.65 14.20 6.15
C GLY A 12 -12.17 12.90 6.82
N THR A 13 -13.01 12.37 7.71
CA THR A 13 -12.75 11.09 8.37
C THR A 13 -13.90 10.14 8.05
N PHE A 14 -13.56 8.97 7.53
CA PHE A 14 -14.48 7.93 7.13
C PHE A 14 -14.19 6.66 7.94
N ASN A 15 -15.21 6.13 8.60
CA ASN A 15 -15.11 4.92 9.40
C ASN A 15 -16.16 3.91 8.94
N THR A 16 -15.81 2.64 8.92
CA THR A 16 -16.81 1.59 8.82
C THR A 16 -17.47 1.37 10.17
N THR A 17 -18.81 1.31 10.21
CA THR A 17 -19.59 1.06 11.41
C THR A 17 -20.68 0.05 11.12
N GLY A 18 -21.06 -0.74 12.12
CA GLY A 18 -22.12 -1.73 11.97
C GLY A 18 -21.79 -2.81 10.95
N SER A 19 -22.66 -3.01 9.96
CA SER A 19 -22.49 -4.01 8.90
C SER A 19 -21.70 -3.54 7.69
N ALA A 20 -21.20 -2.29 7.67
CA ALA A 20 -20.41 -1.77 6.56
C ALA A 20 -19.09 -2.53 6.43
N GLN A 21 -18.85 -3.17 5.29
CA GLN A 21 -17.65 -3.96 5.04
C GLN A 21 -16.47 -3.12 4.57
N TYR A 22 -16.74 -2.05 3.81
CA TYR A 22 -15.74 -1.23 3.15
C TYR A 22 -15.89 0.25 3.50
N VAL A 23 -14.77 0.91 3.72
CA VAL A 23 -14.73 2.39 3.82
C VAL A 23 -14.77 3.02 2.43
N VAL A 24 -14.16 2.34 1.46
CA VAL A 24 -14.24 2.64 0.03
C VAL A 24 -14.70 1.39 -0.69
N ASP A 25 -15.75 1.55 -1.49
CA ASP A 25 -16.32 0.56 -2.39
C ASP A 25 -16.43 1.22 -3.77
N ASN A 26 -15.42 0.98 -4.61
CA ASN A 26 -15.29 1.63 -5.91
C ASN A 26 -15.48 0.59 -7.02
N GLU A 27 -16.65 0.61 -7.64
CA GLU A 27 -17.07 -0.44 -8.56
C GLU A 27 -17.34 0.08 -9.96
N GLY A 28 -16.81 -0.62 -10.97
CA GLY A 28 -17.26 -0.50 -12.35
C GLY A 28 -18.43 -1.43 -12.60
N HIS A 29 -19.56 -0.88 -12.99
CA HIS A 29 -20.80 -1.64 -13.24
C HIS A 29 -21.10 -1.70 -14.73
N ASN A 30 -21.38 -2.87 -15.24
CA ASN A 30 -21.88 -3.11 -16.62
C ASN A 30 -21.00 -2.58 -17.77
N GLY A 31 -19.81 -2.06 -17.54
CA GLY A 31 -18.93 -1.51 -18.58
C GLY A 31 -19.48 -0.30 -19.33
N ALA A 32 -20.56 0.31 -18.82
CA ALA A 32 -21.11 1.53 -19.40
C ALA A 32 -20.20 2.72 -19.11
N ALA A 33 -20.08 3.63 -20.06
CA ALA A 33 -19.18 4.79 -19.98
C ALA A 33 -19.43 5.69 -18.74
N ASN A 34 -20.63 5.63 -18.17
CA ASN A 34 -21.03 6.42 -17.01
C ASN A 34 -21.01 5.62 -15.70
N ASP A 35 -20.44 4.41 -15.69
CA ASP A 35 -20.51 3.50 -14.56
C ASP A 35 -19.18 2.76 -14.37
N LEU A 36 -18.08 3.51 -14.48
CA LEU A 36 -16.73 2.96 -14.48
C LEU A 36 -16.06 2.95 -13.10
N GLY A 37 -16.65 3.56 -12.06
CA GLY A 37 -16.06 3.61 -10.74
C GLY A 37 -14.65 4.23 -10.74
N GLN A 38 -14.51 5.47 -11.19
CA GLN A 38 -13.24 6.18 -11.17
C GLN A 38 -13.13 7.03 -9.90
N MET A 39 -12.12 6.76 -9.07
CA MET A 39 -11.94 7.50 -7.80
C MET A 39 -10.52 8.00 -7.64
N THR A 40 -10.41 9.21 -7.09
CA THR A 40 -9.15 9.77 -6.61
C THR A 40 -9.25 10.07 -5.13
N ILE A 41 -8.25 9.67 -4.35
CA ILE A 41 -8.11 10.02 -2.93
C ILE A 41 -6.84 10.84 -2.79
N SER A 42 -7.00 12.13 -2.48
CA SER A 42 -5.89 13.08 -2.29
C SER A 42 -5.72 13.52 -0.83
N GLY A 43 -6.60 13.09 0.07
CA GLY A 43 -6.51 13.38 1.49
C GLY A 43 -7.60 12.68 2.30
N GLY A 44 -7.63 12.97 3.61
CA GLY A 44 -8.58 12.40 4.55
C GLY A 44 -8.01 11.21 5.33
N THR A 45 -8.81 10.70 6.26
CA THR A 45 -8.53 9.51 7.07
C THR A 45 -9.59 8.46 6.79
N LEU A 46 -9.17 7.29 6.32
CA LEU A 46 -10.03 6.21 5.90
C LEU A 46 -9.74 4.96 6.74
N ASN A 47 -10.65 4.68 7.68
CA ASN A 47 -10.55 3.58 8.63
C ASN A 47 -11.48 2.44 8.23
N GLY A 48 -10.96 1.49 7.49
CA GLY A 48 -11.67 0.33 6.99
C GLY A 48 -11.10 -0.15 5.67
N LYS A 49 -11.67 -1.22 5.14
CA LYS A 49 -11.19 -1.87 3.91
C LYS A 49 -11.48 -1.04 2.66
N ILE A 50 -10.55 -1.11 1.71
CA ILE A 50 -10.69 -0.56 0.36
C ILE A 50 -11.03 -1.72 -0.59
N TYR A 51 -12.07 -1.54 -1.36
CA TYR A 51 -12.51 -2.49 -2.39
C TYR A 51 -12.60 -1.79 -3.74
N VAL A 52 -11.95 -2.36 -4.74
CA VAL A 52 -11.97 -1.84 -6.11
C VAL A 52 -12.22 -3.02 -7.05
N VAL A 53 -13.33 -3.00 -7.78
CA VAL A 53 -13.72 -4.12 -8.62
C VAL A 53 -14.52 -3.68 -9.85
N GLY A 54 -14.55 -4.53 -10.83
CA GLY A 54 -15.36 -4.34 -12.04
C GLY A 54 -14.60 -3.74 -13.23
N ALA A 55 -15.19 -3.87 -14.39
CA ALA A 55 -14.59 -3.41 -15.64
C ALA A 55 -14.51 -1.87 -15.66
N GLY A 56 -13.30 -1.34 -15.86
CA GLY A 56 -13.05 0.10 -15.90
C GLY A 56 -12.91 0.77 -14.54
N ALA A 57 -13.11 0.04 -13.43
CA ALA A 57 -12.85 0.60 -12.10
C ALA A 57 -11.39 0.99 -11.93
N SER A 58 -11.15 2.18 -11.39
CA SER A 58 -9.81 2.67 -11.11
C SER A 58 -9.78 3.48 -9.82
N LEU A 59 -8.71 3.32 -9.05
CA LEU A 59 -8.43 4.11 -7.87
C LEU A 59 -7.03 4.73 -8.00
N ALA A 60 -6.93 6.03 -7.76
CA ALA A 60 -5.68 6.75 -7.64
C ALA A 60 -5.55 7.31 -6.23
N VAL A 61 -4.49 6.91 -5.51
CA VAL A 61 -4.18 7.41 -4.17
C VAL A 61 -2.98 8.35 -4.27
N THR A 62 -3.21 9.63 -4.01
CA THR A 62 -2.17 10.66 -4.04
C THR A 62 -1.88 11.24 -2.65
N GLY A 63 -2.72 10.96 -1.66
CA GLY A 63 -2.54 11.40 -0.28
C GLY A 63 -3.56 10.78 0.66
N GLY A 64 -3.40 11.03 1.96
CA GLY A 64 -4.33 10.55 2.99
C GLY A 64 -3.70 9.58 4.00
N THR A 65 -4.50 9.21 4.99
CA THR A 65 -4.16 8.22 6.03
C THR A 65 -5.14 7.07 5.96
N PHE A 66 -4.62 5.85 5.95
CA PHE A 66 -5.41 4.64 5.74
C PHE A 66 -5.10 3.60 6.84
N SER A 67 -6.11 2.86 7.25
CA SER A 67 -5.90 1.66 8.07
C SER A 67 -5.76 0.38 7.23
N ASP A 68 -6.13 0.43 5.95
CA ASP A 68 -5.98 -0.68 5.01
C ASP A 68 -4.69 -0.51 4.17
N PRO A 69 -3.73 -1.45 4.29
CA PRO A 69 -2.48 -1.39 3.53
C PRO A 69 -2.67 -1.58 2.02
N SER A 70 -3.83 -2.05 1.56
CA SER A 70 -4.12 -2.16 0.12
C SER A 70 -4.08 -0.81 -0.62
N ALA A 71 -4.19 0.32 0.10
CA ALA A 71 -3.96 1.65 -0.46
C ALA A 71 -2.59 1.79 -1.15
N LEU A 72 -1.57 1.03 -0.70
CA LEU A 72 -0.23 0.99 -1.31
C LEU A 72 -0.24 0.48 -2.76
N LEU A 73 -1.26 -0.27 -3.17
CA LEU A 73 -1.38 -0.81 -4.52
C LEU A 73 -1.87 0.24 -5.54
N TYR A 74 -2.39 1.36 -5.05
CA TYR A 74 -3.03 2.41 -5.86
C TYR A 74 -2.27 3.73 -5.82
N LEU A 75 -1.03 3.77 -5.30
CA LEU A 75 -0.21 4.98 -5.25
C LEU A 75 -0.04 5.58 -6.65
N SER A 76 -0.31 6.87 -6.79
CA SER A 76 -0.27 7.58 -8.06
C SER A 76 0.42 8.95 -7.92
N GLY A 77 1.12 9.37 -8.97
CA GLY A 77 1.82 10.66 -8.99
C GLY A 77 2.80 10.81 -7.82
N ASN A 78 2.91 12.01 -7.29
CA ASN A 78 3.74 12.33 -6.13
C ASN A 78 2.99 12.04 -4.81
N ALA A 79 2.53 10.81 -4.66
CA ALA A 79 1.73 10.41 -3.50
C ALA A 79 2.46 10.65 -2.18
N ASN A 80 1.73 11.21 -1.20
CA ASN A 80 2.18 11.33 0.19
C ASN A 80 1.15 10.66 1.09
N VAL A 81 1.45 9.43 1.49
CA VAL A 81 0.47 8.51 2.09
C VAL A 81 0.97 7.98 3.42
N LYS A 82 0.06 7.90 4.38
CA LYS A 82 0.29 7.24 5.66
C LYS A 82 -0.62 6.02 5.78
N ILE A 83 -0.02 4.90 6.14
CA ILE A 83 -0.73 3.68 6.53
C ILE A 83 -0.52 3.48 8.03
N ARG A 84 -1.60 3.30 8.77
CA ARG A 84 -1.54 2.90 10.18
C ARG A 84 -2.46 1.74 10.42
N LEU A 85 -1.90 0.59 10.75
CA LEU A 85 -2.67 -0.62 10.98
C LEU A 85 -3.48 -0.53 12.28
N ASN A 86 -4.70 -1.08 12.24
CA ASN A 86 -5.57 -1.26 13.41
C ASN A 86 -5.63 -2.74 13.87
N GLY A 87 -4.92 -3.63 13.20
CA GLY A 87 -4.84 -5.07 13.43
C GLY A 87 -3.89 -5.71 12.44
N ASP A 88 -3.64 -6.99 12.60
CA ASP A 88 -2.87 -7.76 11.63
C ASP A 88 -3.55 -7.71 10.26
N ALA A 89 -2.76 -7.55 9.22
CA ALA A 89 -3.27 -7.35 7.87
C ALA A 89 -2.47 -8.14 6.82
N THR A 90 -3.10 -8.38 5.69
CA THR A 90 -2.46 -8.96 4.51
C THR A 90 -2.75 -8.08 3.32
N CYS A 91 -1.74 -7.78 2.53
CA CYS A 91 -1.90 -7.17 1.21
C CYS A 91 -0.92 -7.77 0.20
N ASN A 92 -1.11 -7.44 -1.06
CA ASN A 92 -0.16 -7.86 -2.10
C ASN A 92 1.15 -7.08 -2.00
N GLY A 93 2.18 -7.61 -2.63
CA GLY A 93 3.44 -6.90 -2.80
C GLY A 93 3.24 -5.55 -3.49
N PHE A 94 4.02 -4.53 -3.11
CA PHE A 94 3.87 -3.17 -3.61
C PHE A 94 5.17 -2.57 -4.12
N LYS A 95 5.03 -1.53 -4.94
CA LYS A 95 6.15 -0.78 -5.51
C LYS A 95 5.93 0.71 -5.27
N THR A 96 7.01 1.41 -4.86
CA THR A 96 7.00 2.88 -4.85
C THR A 96 7.73 3.43 -6.08
N GLN A 97 7.43 4.67 -6.44
CA GLN A 97 8.04 5.37 -7.57
C GLN A 97 8.66 6.70 -7.14
N SER A 98 9.44 7.30 -8.01
CA SER A 98 10.04 8.62 -7.77
C SER A 98 8.98 9.66 -7.40
N GLY A 99 9.29 10.49 -6.42
CA GLY A 99 8.39 11.53 -5.90
C GLY A 99 7.38 11.04 -4.86
N GLN A 100 7.29 9.72 -4.62
CA GLN A 100 6.38 9.18 -3.62
C GLN A 100 7.00 9.15 -2.21
N SER A 101 6.19 9.48 -1.22
CA SER A 101 6.50 9.40 0.21
C SER A 101 5.48 8.50 0.91
N VAL A 102 5.96 7.46 1.58
CA VAL A 102 5.12 6.50 2.28
C VAL A 102 5.59 6.36 3.72
N GLU A 103 4.68 6.57 4.67
CA GLU A 103 4.86 6.19 6.07
C GLU A 103 3.97 4.99 6.37
N LEU A 104 4.59 3.86 6.74
CA LEU A 104 3.92 2.63 7.11
C LEU A 104 4.15 2.36 8.59
N ASP A 105 3.19 2.74 9.43
CA ASP A 105 3.16 2.47 10.87
C ASP A 105 2.37 1.17 11.11
N LEU A 106 3.08 0.11 11.45
CA LEU A 106 2.46 -1.18 11.72
C LEU A 106 1.79 -1.25 13.11
N ASN A 107 2.02 -0.23 13.97
CA ASN A 107 1.32 -0.08 15.25
C ASN A 107 1.32 -1.36 16.10
N ASN A 108 2.46 -2.05 16.14
CA ASN A 108 2.71 -3.35 16.78
C ASN A 108 1.96 -4.55 16.18
N HIS A 109 1.48 -4.42 14.96
CA HIS A 109 0.83 -5.51 14.22
C HIS A 109 1.76 -6.14 13.18
N VAL A 110 1.26 -7.23 12.58
CA VAL A 110 1.91 -7.94 11.49
C VAL A 110 1.27 -7.54 10.16
N LEU A 111 2.09 -7.06 9.23
CA LEU A 111 1.71 -6.95 7.83
C LEU A 111 2.33 -8.11 7.06
N THR A 112 1.48 -9.00 6.52
CA THR A 112 1.92 -10.08 5.64
C THR A 112 1.77 -9.65 4.19
N LEU A 113 2.89 -9.66 3.45
CA LEU A 113 2.88 -9.41 2.01
C LEU A 113 2.69 -10.73 1.27
N ALA A 114 1.53 -10.86 0.62
CA ALA A 114 1.15 -12.03 -0.16
C ALA A 114 1.46 -11.83 -1.66
N LYS A 115 1.20 -12.86 -2.46
CA LYS A 115 1.26 -12.75 -3.93
C LYS A 115 0.06 -11.95 -4.47
N PRO A 116 0.18 -11.26 -5.63
CA PRO A 116 1.35 -11.21 -6.48
C PRO A 116 2.48 -10.35 -5.88
N THR A 117 3.71 -10.76 -6.20
CA THR A 117 4.94 -10.05 -5.84
C THR A 117 5.30 -9.00 -6.90
N VAL A 118 6.30 -8.18 -6.62
CA VAL A 118 6.76 -7.10 -7.48
C VAL A 118 8.22 -7.32 -7.91
N GLY A 119 8.67 -6.59 -8.88
CA GLY A 119 10.04 -6.70 -9.41
C GLY A 119 10.16 -6.13 -10.82
N SER A 120 11.19 -6.56 -11.53
CA SER A 120 11.32 -6.32 -12.96
C SER A 120 10.41 -7.27 -13.73
N ALA A 121 9.93 -6.83 -14.89
CA ALA A 121 9.05 -7.65 -15.72
C ALA A 121 9.65 -9.04 -16.00
N GLY A 122 8.89 -10.09 -15.75
CA GLY A 122 9.30 -11.48 -15.88
C GLY A 122 10.14 -12.05 -14.72
N THR A 123 10.43 -11.22 -13.70
CA THR A 123 11.16 -11.64 -12.49
C THR A 123 10.57 -11.03 -11.23
N GLU A 124 9.25 -11.02 -11.13
CA GLU A 124 8.51 -10.49 -9.99
C GLU A 124 8.63 -11.44 -8.80
N THR A 125 9.70 -11.28 -8.02
CA THR A 125 10.07 -12.17 -6.91
C THR A 125 10.26 -11.43 -5.58
N ASN A 126 9.86 -10.17 -5.49
CA ASN A 126 10.07 -9.33 -4.31
C ASN A 126 8.74 -9.01 -3.63
N SER A 127 8.73 -8.93 -2.30
CA SER A 127 7.55 -8.49 -1.54
C SER A 127 7.32 -6.99 -1.70
N CYS A 128 8.38 -6.18 -1.64
CA CYS A 128 8.30 -4.78 -2.04
C CYS A 128 9.54 -4.31 -2.80
N GLN A 129 9.32 -3.39 -3.74
CA GLN A 129 10.36 -2.76 -4.53
C GLN A 129 10.26 -1.24 -4.38
N LEU A 130 11.24 -0.65 -3.71
CA LEU A 130 11.25 0.77 -3.35
C LEU A 130 12.19 1.51 -4.31
N LEU A 131 11.61 2.19 -5.32
CA LEU A 131 12.38 2.76 -6.42
C LEU A 131 13.05 4.09 -6.04
N LYS A 132 14.11 4.42 -6.78
CA LYS A 132 14.90 5.65 -6.63
C LYS A 132 14.01 6.89 -6.69
N GLY A 133 14.28 7.84 -5.78
CA GLY A 133 13.53 9.09 -5.69
C GLY A 133 12.25 9.01 -4.85
N SER A 134 11.93 7.84 -4.29
CA SER A 134 10.93 7.74 -3.22
C SER A 134 11.57 7.86 -1.83
N THR A 135 10.72 8.08 -0.83
CA THR A 135 11.08 8.05 0.60
C THR A 135 10.09 7.15 1.31
N VAL A 136 10.60 6.17 2.05
CA VAL A 136 9.78 5.20 2.75
C VAL A 136 10.22 5.07 4.20
N THR A 137 9.27 5.20 5.11
CA THR A 137 9.46 4.89 6.53
C THR A 137 8.55 3.74 6.90
N MET A 138 9.12 2.68 7.45
CA MET A 138 8.36 1.57 8.03
C MET A 138 8.70 1.52 9.51
N LYS A 139 7.68 1.41 10.38
CA LYS A 139 7.91 1.50 11.82
C LYS A 139 6.93 0.65 12.63
N ASN A 140 7.40 0.30 13.85
CA ASN A 140 6.58 -0.26 14.94
C ASN A 140 5.87 -1.56 14.58
N GLY A 141 6.57 -2.62 14.20
CA GLY A 141 5.92 -3.91 14.00
C GLY A 141 6.65 -4.91 13.13
N THR A 142 5.93 -5.85 12.55
CA THR A 142 6.50 -6.94 11.78
C THR A 142 6.03 -6.88 10.32
N LEU A 143 6.97 -6.82 9.40
CA LEU A 143 6.74 -7.08 7.98
C LEU A 143 7.09 -8.55 7.70
N ALA A 144 6.15 -9.33 7.20
CA ALA A 144 6.30 -10.75 6.93
C ALA A 144 6.00 -11.12 5.47
N SER A 145 6.66 -12.15 4.98
CA SER A 145 6.30 -12.85 3.74
C SER A 145 6.85 -14.27 3.75
N ASP A 146 6.13 -15.20 3.13
CA ASP A 146 6.50 -16.62 3.12
C ASP A 146 6.99 -17.08 1.74
N ASN A 147 6.86 -16.26 0.71
CA ASN A 147 6.95 -16.72 -0.68
C ASN A 147 7.93 -15.96 -1.57
N ASP A 148 8.64 -14.97 -1.06
CA ASP A 148 9.41 -14.07 -1.91
C ASP A 148 10.91 -14.32 -1.80
N LYS A 149 11.61 -14.11 -2.92
CA LYS A 149 13.06 -14.22 -2.96
C LYS A 149 13.73 -13.07 -2.21
N ILE A 150 13.18 -11.87 -2.33
CA ILE A 150 13.64 -10.66 -1.64
C ILE A 150 12.43 -10.00 -0.98
N MET A 151 12.49 -9.79 0.33
CA MET A 151 11.43 -9.08 1.04
C MET A 151 11.42 -7.59 0.66
N ILE A 152 12.52 -6.90 0.91
CA ILE A 152 12.66 -5.47 0.62
C ILE A 152 13.80 -5.28 -0.38
N GLN A 153 13.47 -4.87 -1.61
CA GLN A 153 14.45 -4.41 -2.59
C GLN A 153 14.48 -2.88 -2.56
N ASN A 154 15.57 -2.31 -2.07
CA ASN A 154 15.69 -0.87 -1.84
C ASN A 154 16.60 -0.16 -2.83
N TYR A 155 16.06 0.91 -3.44
CA TYR A 155 16.76 1.91 -4.24
C TYR A 155 16.48 3.34 -3.74
N CYS A 156 15.70 3.50 -2.67
CA CYS A 156 15.19 4.77 -2.17
C CYS A 156 15.88 5.23 -0.87
N ASN A 157 15.35 6.28 -0.26
CA ASN A 157 15.63 6.62 1.13
C ASN A 157 14.68 5.84 2.03
N LEU A 158 15.18 4.78 2.67
CA LEU A 158 14.44 3.88 3.53
C LEU A 158 14.81 4.06 5.00
N THR A 159 13.81 4.24 5.84
CA THR A 159 13.95 4.16 7.30
C THR A 159 13.18 2.95 7.82
N LEU A 160 13.85 2.10 8.59
CA LEU A 160 13.25 1.02 9.38
C LEU A 160 13.43 1.38 10.86
N ASP A 161 12.33 1.59 11.58
CA ASP A 161 12.33 2.05 12.96
C ASP A 161 11.51 1.10 13.83
N ALA A 162 12.14 0.45 14.80
CA ALA A 162 11.52 -0.58 15.62
C ALA A 162 10.80 -1.67 14.78
N MET A 163 11.46 -2.17 13.74
CA MET A 163 10.91 -3.13 12.78
C MET A 163 11.48 -4.53 12.95
N THR A 164 10.61 -5.52 12.85
CA THR A 164 10.99 -6.90 12.54
C THR A 164 10.67 -7.20 11.08
N VAL A 165 11.64 -7.71 10.32
CA VAL A 165 11.43 -8.17 8.95
C VAL A 165 11.63 -9.67 8.90
N ARG A 166 10.58 -10.43 8.53
CA ARG A 166 10.56 -11.89 8.59
C ARG A 166 10.15 -12.50 7.25
N GLY A 167 11.09 -13.17 6.59
CA GLY A 167 10.84 -13.96 5.39
C GLY A 167 11.19 -15.43 5.64
N LEU A 168 10.20 -16.34 5.63
CA LEU A 168 10.45 -17.76 5.89
C LEU A 168 11.24 -18.43 4.77
N ASN A 169 10.97 -18.05 3.53
CA ASN A 169 11.61 -18.60 2.34
C ASN A 169 12.44 -17.56 1.57
N ALA A 170 12.58 -16.35 2.10
CA ALA A 170 13.32 -15.30 1.44
C ALA A 170 14.82 -15.61 1.42
N LEU A 171 15.44 -15.45 0.25
CA LEU A 171 16.88 -15.50 0.13
C LEU A 171 17.54 -14.29 0.80
N TYR A 172 16.87 -13.13 0.69
CA TYR A 172 17.29 -11.87 1.32
C TYR A 172 16.10 -11.16 1.95
N VAL A 173 16.18 -10.83 3.23
CA VAL A 173 15.16 -9.99 3.89
C VAL A 173 15.29 -8.52 3.48
N LEU A 174 16.50 -8.09 3.13
CA LEU A 174 16.80 -6.73 2.68
C LEU A 174 17.92 -6.76 1.63
N SER A 175 17.65 -6.20 0.47
CA SER A 175 18.61 -6.01 -0.61
C SER A 175 18.71 -4.52 -0.93
N ASN A 176 19.81 -3.89 -0.55
CA ASN A 176 20.06 -2.48 -0.84
C ASN A 176 20.92 -2.34 -2.09
N ASN A 177 20.32 -1.92 -3.20
CA ASN A 177 20.99 -1.90 -4.50
C ASN A 177 21.65 -0.55 -4.83
N CYS A 178 21.15 0.55 -4.34
CA CYS A 178 21.74 1.89 -4.42
C CYS A 178 20.93 2.92 -3.62
N GLY A 179 20.11 2.47 -2.68
CA GLY A 179 19.37 3.34 -1.78
C GLY A 179 20.16 3.69 -0.52
N ASN A 180 19.64 4.62 0.24
CA ASN A 180 20.10 4.90 1.60
C ASN A 180 19.18 4.14 2.58
N ILE A 181 19.79 3.57 3.62
CA ILE A 181 19.03 2.88 4.67
C ILE A 181 19.44 3.44 6.02
N LEU A 182 18.43 3.76 6.84
CA LEU A 182 18.56 4.04 8.26
C LEU A 182 17.79 2.97 9.02
N ILE A 183 18.44 2.28 9.96
CA ILE A 183 17.82 1.27 10.83
C ILE A 183 17.98 1.75 12.27
N ASN A 184 16.84 1.94 12.93
CA ASN A 184 16.76 2.32 14.35
C ASN A 184 16.06 1.20 15.13
N ASN A 185 16.40 1.11 16.42
CA ASN A 185 15.74 0.23 17.40
C ASN A 185 14.86 1.04 18.34
#